data_aaca69c66f5258d9300963a096035c15
#
_entry.id   aaca69c66f5258d9300963a096035c15
#
_cell.length_a   1.000
_cell.length_b   1.000
_cell.length_c   1.000
_cell.angle_alpha   90.00
_cell.angle_beta   90.00
_cell.angle_gamma   90.00
#
_symmetry.space_group_name_H-M   'P 1'
#
loop_
_entity.id
_entity.type
_entity.pdbx_description
1 polymer ?
#
loop_
_entity_poly.entity_id
_entity_poly.type
_entity_poly.pdbx_seq_one_letter_code
_entity_poly.pdbx_strand_id
1 'polypeptide(L)'
;MEATIIPTRRECFSLMESARMPPHIRRHSCVVTEVALCLTRLLRASGVSLSLSLVESAGLLHDIAKMRSIETGEDHARLGARMLEEWGYPLLAPIVEEHILLDRARVETFPSESLIVNYADKRVKHDEIVLLDERFRDLIQRYGRTEEIRRDMKRRWDLYSELEEKIFAPLPLQPGDLLDLEVEPC
;
A
#
# COMPACT_ATOMS: atom_id res chain seq x y z
N MET A 1 -6.22 -18.74 23.36
CA MET A 1 -6.16 -18.00 22.08
C MET A 1 -5.54 -16.65 22.40
N GLU A 2 -4.31 -16.43 22.00
CA GLU A 2 -3.71 -15.10 22.12
C GLU A 2 -4.54 -14.12 21.30
N ALA A 3 -4.91 -13.00 21.92
CA ALA A 3 -5.61 -11.94 21.22
C ALA A 3 -4.69 -11.43 20.11
N THR A 4 -5.09 -11.57 18.88
CA THR A 4 -4.32 -11.11 17.73
C THR A 4 -4.36 -9.58 17.74
N ILE A 5 -3.25 -8.97 18.13
CA ILE A 5 -3.13 -7.53 18.38
C ILE A 5 -2.87 -6.81 17.04
N ILE A 6 -3.68 -5.80 16.76
CA ILE A 6 -3.43 -4.84 15.67
C ILE A 6 -2.94 -3.56 16.33
N PRO A 7 -1.77 -3.00 15.96
CA PRO A 7 -1.28 -1.78 16.56
C PRO A 7 -2.18 -0.59 16.22
N THR A 8 -2.43 0.25 17.21
CA THR A 8 -3.13 1.52 17.00
C THR A 8 -2.27 2.47 16.15
N ARG A 9 -2.88 3.48 15.55
CA ARG A 9 -2.15 4.55 14.80
C ARG A 9 -0.97 5.11 15.59
N ARG A 10 -1.16 5.38 16.89
CA ARG A 10 -0.09 5.87 17.77
C ARG A 10 1.05 4.87 17.93
N GLU A 11 0.74 3.59 18.08
CA GLU A 11 1.76 2.53 18.15
C GLU A 11 2.49 2.37 16.83
N CYS A 12 1.79 2.51 15.68
CA CYS A 12 2.44 2.52 14.37
C CYS A 12 3.49 3.65 14.26
N PHE A 13 3.18 4.86 14.73
CA PHE A 13 4.16 5.95 14.75
C PHE A 13 5.36 5.65 15.66
N SER A 14 5.15 5.03 16.81
CA SER A 14 6.24 4.60 17.69
C SER A 14 7.11 3.51 17.02
N LEU A 15 6.52 2.60 16.26
CA LEU A 15 7.24 1.59 15.47
C LEU A 15 8.07 2.24 14.34
N MET A 16 7.49 3.22 13.63
CA MET A 16 8.21 4.00 12.61
C MET A 16 9.43 4.72 13.19
N GLU A 17 9.30 5.29 14.40
CA GLU A 17 10.43 5.93 15.12
C GLU A 17 11.49 4.91 15.49
N SER A 18 11.10 3.78 16.05
CA SER A 18 12.00 2.68 16.43
C SER A 18 12.76 2.12 15.21
N ALA A 19 12.10 2.05 14.05
CA ALA A 19 12.70 1.67 12.77
C ALA A 19 13.54 2.79 12.14
N ARG A 20 13.62 3.97 12.73
CA ARG A 20 14.29 5.16 12.18
C ARG A 20 13.83 5.52 10.78
N MET A 21 12.53 5.38 10.55
CA MET A 21 11.93 5.68 9.25
C MET A 21 12.05 7.17 8.93
N PRO A 22 12.64 7.56 7.77
CA PRO A 22 12.84 8.95 7.41
C PRO A 22 11.53 9.73 7.25
N PRO A 23 11.51 11.05 7.51
CA PRO A 23 10.30 11.86 7.43
C PRO A 23 9.56 11.78 6.07
N HIS A 24 10.29 11.72 4.95
CA HIS A 24 9.67 11.62 3.63
C HIS A 24 8.97 10.26 3.38
N ILE A 25 9.51 9.16 3.95
CA ILE A 25 8.87 7.85 3.86
C ILE A 25 7.64 7.82 4.80
N ARG A 26 7.74 8.41 5.99
CA ARG A 26 6.57 8.53 6.90
C ARG A 26 5.44 9.30 6.23
N ARG A 27 5.72 10.47 5.60
CA ARG A 27 4.70 11.24 4.87
C ARG A 27 4.07 10.42 3.74
N HIS A 28 4.89 9.71 2.94
CA HIS A 28 4.40 8.79 1.93
C HIS A 28 3.41 7.78 2.53
N SER A 29 3.82 7.08 3.60
CA SER A 29 2.98 6.07 4.26
C SER A 29 1.68 6.66 4.81
N CYS A 30 1.69 7.90 5.30
CA CYS A 30 0.46 8.54 5.75
C CYS A 30 -0.49 8.83 4.59
N VAL A 31 0.00 9.35 3.48
CA VAL A 31 -0.84 9.59 2.29
C VAL A 31 -1.39 8.27 1.75
N VAL A 32 -0.57 7.24 1.65
CA VAL A 32 -1.01 5.88 1.26
C VAL A 32 -2.13 5.39 2.18
N THR A 33 -1.97 5.60 3.48
CA THR A 33 -2.96 5.18 4.48
C THR A 33 -4.29 5.92 4.30
N GLU A 34 -4.28 7.21 4.08
CA GLU A 34 -5.53 7.98 3.91
C GLU A 34 -6.26 7.56 2.61
N VAL A 35 -5.54 7.33 1.51
CA VAL A 35 -6.13 6.77 0.28
C VAL A 35 -6.74 5.39 0.56
N ALA A 36 -6.00 4.50 1.22
CA ALA A 36 -6.47 3.15 1.54
C ALA A 36 -7.69 3.16 2.46
N LEU A 37 -7.70 4.03 3.47
CA LEU A 37 -8.83 4.19 4.39
C LEU A 37 -10.07 4.78 3.70
N CYS A 38 -9.90 5.77 2.84
CA CYS A 38 -10.99 6.33 2.03
C CYS A 38 -11.68 5.22 1.23
N LEU A 39 -10.90 4.47 0.45
CA LEU A 39 -11.42 3.35 -0.34
C LEU A 39 -12.07 2.27 0.53
N THR A 40 -11.44 1.90 1.64
CA THR A 40 -11.98 0.89 2.56
C THR A 40 -13.32 1.30 3.15
N ARG A 41 -13.46 2.57 3.58
CA ARG A 41 -14.74 3.09 4.11
C ARG A 41 -15.86 3.01 3.08
N LEU A 42 -15.57 3.42 1.84
CA LEU A 42 -16.54 3.40 0.74
C LEU A 42 -16.91 1.96 0.33
N LEU A 43 -15.94 1.07 0.21
CA LEU A 43 -16.18 -0.35 -0.07
C LEU A 43 -17.02 -1.01 1.03
N ARG A 44 -16.76 -0.70 2.30
CA ARG A 44 -17.59 -1.18 3.41
C ARG A 44 -19.01 -0.64 3.35
N ALA A 45 -19.18 0.61 2.97
CA ALA A 45 -20.51 1.19 2.77
C ALA A 45 -21.27 0.51 1.62
N SER A 46 -20.57 -0.03 0.61
CA SER A 46 -21.16 -0.85 -0.46
C SER A 46 -21.29 -2.34 -0.12
N GLY A 47 -21.02 -2.73 1.13
CA GLY A 47 -21.24 -4.11 1.62
C GLY A 47 -20.02 -5.01 1.59
N VAL A 48 -18.85 -4.51 1.22
CA VAL A 48 -17.60 -5.29 1.23
C VAL A 48 -17.05 -5.40 2.65
N SER A 49 -16.68 -6.61 3.07
CA SER A 49 -16.10 -6.85 4.40
C SER A 49 -14.58 -6.65 4.37
N LEU A 50 -14.11 -5.55 4.98
CA LEU A 50 -12.70 -5.20 5.13
C LEU A 50 -12.46 -4.63 6.54
N SER A 51 -11.27 -4.85 7.09
CA SER A 51 -10.86 -4.34 8.40
C SER A 51 -10.17 -2.98 8.27
N LEU A 52 -10.80 -1.91 8.76
CA LEU A 52 -10.20 -0.56 8.79
C LEU A 52 -8.90 -0.54 9.59
N SER A 53 -8.84 -1.23 10.73
CA SER A 53 -7.64 -1.25 11.58
C SER A 53 -6.46 -1.96 10.91
N LEU A 54 -6.71 -3.07 10.19
CA LEU A 54 -5.65 -3.74 9.42
C LEU A 54 -5.15 -2.86 8.28
N VAL A 55 -6.05 -2.22 7.53
CA VAL A 55 -5.69 -1.34 6.42
C VAL A 55 -4.91 -0.12 6.93
N GLU A 56 -5.34 0.50 8.04
CA GLU A 56 -4.65 1.64 8.63
C GLU A 56 -3.23 1.27 9.06
N SER A 57 -3.10 0.22 9.87
CA SER A 57 -1.80 -0.18 10.39
C SER A 57 -0.86 -0.68 9.29
N ALA A 58 -1.38 -1.45 8.33
CA ALA A 58 -0.59 -1.92 7.19
C ALA A 58 -0.18 -0.78 6.27
N GLY A 59 -1.06 0.17 5.99
CA GLY A 59 -0.74 1.36 5.20
C GLY A 59 0.37 2.19 5.84
N LEU A 60 0.29 2.44 7.16
CA LEU A 60 1.36 3.14 7.89
C LEU A 60 2.69 2.38 7.84
N LEU A 61 2.67 1.05 7.96
CA LEU A 61 3.88 0.25 8.17
C LEU A 61 4.39 -0.47 6.90
N HIS A 62 3.75 -0.31 5.72
CA HIS A 62 4.12 -1.07 4.52
C HIS A 62 5.60 -0.90 4.12
N ASP A 63 6.15 0.28 4.31
CA ASP A 63 7.54 0.64 3.99
C ASP A 63 8.47 0.66 5.22
N ILE A 64 8.09 0.03 6.35
CA ILE A 64 8.81 0.08 7.64
C ILE A 64 10.27 -0.38 7.53
N ALA A 65 10.57 -1.31 6.64
CA ALA A 65 11.90 -1.85 6.44
C ALA A 65 12.69 -1.18 5.30
N LYS A 66 12.16 -0.11 4.69
CA LYS A 66 12.76 0.52 3.49
C LYS A 66 14.22 0.91 3.68
N MET A 67 14.54 1.55 4.79
CA MET A 67 15.93 1.96 5.07
C MET A 67 16.84 0.77 5.31
N ARG A 68 16.37 -0.22 6.10
CA ARG A 68 17.13 -1.42 6.40
C ARG A 68 17.39 -2.26 5.12
N SER A 69 16.44 -2.29 4.19
CA SER A 69 16.60 -2.99 2.92
C SER A 69 17.70 -2.39 2.04
N ILE A 70 17.92 -1.08 2.12
CA ILE A 70 19.03 -0.41 1.40
C ILE A 70 20.38 -0.85 1.95
N GLU A 71 20.48 -1.07 3.26
CA GLU A 71 21.71 -1.51 3.92
C GLU A 71 21.99 -3.00 3.67
N THR A 72 20.96 -3.85 3.68
CA THR A 72 21.11 -5.31 3.58
C THR A 72 21.02 -5.85 2.15
N GLY A 73 20.43 -5.09 1.23
CA GLY A 73 20.09 -5.55 -0.13
C GLY A 73 18.90 -6.51 -0.20
N GLU A 74 18.22 -6.74 0.93
CA GLU A 74 17.02 -7.60 0.98
C GLU A 74 15.78 -6.87 0.42
N ASP A 75 14.79 -7.65 0.00
CA ASP A 75 13.47 -7.12 -0.36
C ASP A 75 12.80 -6.48 0.86
N HIS A 76 12.43 -5.18 0.76
CA HIS A 76 11.89 -4.42 1.89
C HIS A 76 10.53 -4.94 2.37
N ALA A 77 9.70 -5.48 1.48
CA ALA A 77 8.38 -5.99 1.84
C ALA A 77 8.51 -7.26 2.68
N ARG A 78 9.35 -8.20 2.26
CA ARG A 78 9.66 -9.41 3.02
C ARG A 78 10.34 -9.10 4.36
N LEU A 79 11.29 -8.17 4.33
CA LEU A 79 11.97 -7.74 5.55
C LEU A 79 11.00 -7.08 6.54
N GLY A 80 10.10 -6.22 6.04
CA GLY A 80 9.05 -5.59 6.83
C GLY A 80 8.09 -6.59 7.45
N ALA A 81 7.66 -7.58 6.69
CA ALA A 81 6.81 -8.66 7.17
C ALA A 81 7.45 -9.42 8.34
N ARG A 82 8.72 -9.86 8.19
CA ARG A 82 9.46 -10.51 9.28
C ARG A 82 9.59 -9.63 10.53
N MET A 83 9.91 -8.34 10.36
CA MET A 83 9.99 -7.40 11.48
C MET A 83 8.67 -7.30 12.23
N LEU A 84 7.54 -7.26 11.52
CA LEU A 84 6.23 -7.20 12.14
C LEU A 84 5.86 -8.49 12.87
N GLU A 85 6.21 -9.67 12.34
CA GLU A 85 6.06 -10.95 13.04
C GLU A 85 6.87 -10.97 14.33
N GLU A 86 8.15 -10.58 14.29
CA GLU A 86 9.05 -10.49 15.45
C GLU A 86 8.53 -9.51 16.51
N TRP A 87 7.83 -8.46 16.09
CA TRP A 87 7.23 -7.47 16.99
C TRP A 87 5.84 -7.87 17.52
N GLY A 88 5.33 -9.04 17.13
CA GLY A 88 4.05 -9.58 17.63
C GLY A 88 2.82 -9.13 16.82
N TYR A 89 3.00 -8.69 15.58
CA TYR A 89 1.92 -8.27 14.68
C TYR A 89 1.76 -9.20 13.45
N PRO A 90 1.55 -10.50 13.62
CA PRO A 90 1.53 -11.46 12.51
C PRO A 90 0.41 -11.24 11.50
N LEU A 91 -0.69 -10.55 11.87
CA LEU A 91 -1.76 -10.21 10.92
C LEU A 91 -1.36 -9.17 9.88
N LEU A 92 -0.40 -8.30 10.19
CA LEU A 92 0.10 -7.29 9.26
C LEU A 92 1.15 -7.85 8.29
N ALA A 93 1.88 -8.87 8.71
CA ALA A 93 2.99 -9.41 7.95
C ALA A 93 2.61 -9.78 6.49
N PRO A 94 1.55 -10.56 6.22
CA PRO A 94 1.17 -10.88 4.85
C PRO A 94 0.75 -9.64 4.04
N ILE A 95 0.06 -8.67 4.67
CA ILE A 95 -0.36 -7.45 3.97
C ILE A 95 0.86 -6.62 3.55
N VAL A 96 1.84 -6.50 4.45
CA VAL A 96 3.08 -5.77 4.18
C VAL A 96 3.96 -6.52 3.17
N GLU A 97 4.07 -7.84 3.24
CA GLU A 97 4.80 -8.62 2.23
C GLU A 97 4.21 -8.44 0.82
N GLU A 98 2.89 -8.37 0.74
CA GLU A 98 2.16 -8.33 -0.53
C GLU A 98 2.03 -6.94 -1.16
N HIS A 99 2.43 -5.85 -0.48
CA HIS A 99 2.16 -4.49 -0.99
C HIS A 99 2.90 -4.14 -2.31
N ILE A 100 3.90 -4.92 -2.70
CA ILE A 100 4.62 -4.77 -3.97
C ILE A 100 4.29 -5.86 -5.00
N LEU A 101 3.58 -6.92 -4.57
CA LEU A 101 3.28 -8.08 -5.40
C LEU A 101 1.85 -7.97 -5.94
N LEU A 102 1.72 -7.87 -7.25
CA LEU A 102 0.45 -7.97 -7.93
C LEU A 102 0.59 -8.91 -9.13
N ASP A 103 -0.23 -9.94 -9.13
CA ASP A 103 -0.42 -10.87 -10.25
C ASP A 103 -1.91 -11.06 -10.51
N ARG A 104 -2.24 -11.80 -11.58
CA ARG A 104 -3.62 -12.03 -11.98
C ARG A 104 -4.42 -12.80 -10.93
N ALA A 105 -3.84 -13.81 -10.30
CA ALA A 105 -4.53 -14.59 -9.27
C ALA A 105 -4.95 -13.72 -8.09
N ARG A 106 -4.11 -12.76 -7.69
CA ARG A 106 -4.43 -11.79 -6.63
C ARG A 106 -5.56 -10.84 -7.05
N VAL A 107 -5.51 -10.30 -8.27
CA VAL A 107 -6.59 -9.43 -8.79
C VAL A 107 -7.93 -10.17 -8.80
N GLU A 108 -7.92 -11.47 -9.09
CA GLU A 108 -9.13 -12.32 -9.06
C GLU A 108 -9.68 -12.54 -7.63
N THR A 109 -8.83 -12.47 -6.59
CA THR A 109 -9.24 -12.62 -5.19
C THR A 109 -9.75 -11.31 -4.55
N PHE A 110 -9.87 -10.22 -5.30
CA PHE A 110 -10.46 -8.99 -4.77
C PHE A 110 -11.88 -9.25 -4.20
N PRO A 111 -12.24 -8.69 -3.03
CA PRO A 111 -11.50 -7.70 -2.24
C PRO A 111 -10.63 -8.30 -1.12
N SER A 112 -9.50 -7.64 -0.82
CA SER A 112 -8.69 -7.93 0.37
C SER A 112 -7.96 -6.66 0.85
N GLU A 113 -7.59 -6.62 2.13
CA GLU A 113 -6.82 -5.52 2.72
C GLU A 113 -5.47 -5.32 2.01
N SER A 114 -4.80 -6.43 1.66
CA SER A 114 -3.53 -6.40 0.91
C SER A 114 -3.67 -5.69 -0.43
N LEU A 115 -4.74 -5.97 -1.19
CA LEU A 115 -4.96 -5.35 -2.49
C LEU A 115 -5.29 -3.87 -2.37
N ILE A 116 -6.00 -3.45 -1.32
CA ILE A 116 -6.31 -2.03 -1.09
C ILE A 116 -5.04 -1.26 -0.74
N VAL A 117 -4.20 -1.77 0.17
CA VAL A 117 -2.92 -1.14 0.53
C VAL A 117 -1.97 -1.10 -0.67
N ASN A 118 -1.86 -2.22 -1.41
CA ASN A 118 -1.05 -2.33 -2.61
C ASN A 118 -1.47 -1.33 -3.69
N TYR A 119 -2.78 -1.20 -3.96
CA TYR A 119 -3.31 -0.22 -4.90
C TYR A 119 -3.05 1.23 -4.43
N ALA A 120 -3.30 1.52 -3.15
CA ALA A 120 -3.10 2.85 -2.59
C ALA A 120 -1.64 3.32 -2.70
N ASP A 121 -0.66 2.44 -2.50
CA ASP A 121 0.76 2.75 -2.73
C ASP A 121 1.03 3.18 -4.18
N LYS A 122 0.34 2.58 -5.16
CA LYS A 122 0.50 2.96 -6.58
C LYS A 122 -0.26 4.23 -6.95
N ARG A 123 -1.11 4.73 -6.07
CA ARG A 123 -1.79 6.03 -6.23
C ARG A 123 -1.02 7.18 -5.57
N VAL A 124 0.13 6.90 -4.93
CA VAL A 124 0.95 7.91 -4.26
C VAL A 124 2.36 7.95 -4.86
N LYS A 125 2.80 9.14 -5.25
CA LYS A 125 4.14 9.44 -5.73
C LYS A 125 4.79 10.42 -4.75
N HIS A 126 5.82 9.98 -4.05
CA HIS A 126 6.37 10.67 -2.89
C HIS A 126 5.29 10.85 -1.80
N ASP A 127 4.74 12.03 -1.64
CA ASP A 127 3.66 12.39 -0.73
C ASP A 127 2.47 13.08 -1.45
N GLU A 128 2.36 12.85 -2.77
CA GLU A 128 1.28 13.38 -3.61
C GLU A 128 0.41 12.24 -4.16
N ILE A 129 -0.91 12.42 -4.12
CA ILE A 129 -1.85 11.49 -4.77
C ILE A 129 -1.82 11.77 -6.28
N VAL A 130 -1.64 10.71 -7.07
CA VAL A 130 -1.55 10.80 -8.53
C VAL A 130 -2.45 9.77 -9.21
N LEU A 131 -2.71 9.92 -10.49
CA LEU A 131 -3.37 8.90 -11.30
C LEU A 131 -2.40 7.72 -11.56
N LEU A 132 -2.94 6.51 -11.75
CA LEU A 132 -2.13 5.33 -12.11
C LEU A 132 -1.27 5.59 -13.35
N ASP A 133 -1.83 6.25 -14.36
CA ASP A 133 -1.14 6.61 -15.59
C ASP A 133 0.13 7.44 -15.30
N GLU A 134 0.01 8.49 -14.50
CA GLU A 134 1.15 9.31 -14.08
C GLU A 134 2.17 8.49 -13.29
N ARG A 135 1.71 7.68 -12.34
CA ARG A 135 2.58 6.84 -11.52
C ARG A 135 3.39 5.86 -12.36
N PHE A 136 2.73 5.13 -13.27
CA PHE A 136 3.42 4.15 -14.10
C PHE A 136 4.34 4.78 -15.14
N ARG A 137 4.02 5.94 -15.69
CA ARG A 137 4.96 6.71 -16.53
C ARG A 137 6.22 7.09 -15.76
N ASP A 138 6.08 7.60 -14.54
CA ASP A 138 7.22 7.91 -13.65
C ASP A 138 8.07 6.65 -13.37
N LEU A 139 7.44 5.53 -13.01
CA LEU A 139 8.15 4.27 -12.75
C LEU A 139 8.90 3.75 -13.98
N ILE A 140 8.28 3.79 -15.16
CA ILE A 140 8.91 3.37 -16.41
C ILE A 140 10.09 4.29 -16.76
N GLN A 141 9.95 5.60 -16.55
CA GLN A 141 11.03 6.56 -16.79
C GLN A 141 12.23 6.32 -15.87
N ARG A 142 12.01 6.05 -14.60
CA ARG A 142 13.08 5.85 -13.60
C ARG A 142 13.74 4.48 -13.69
N TYR A 143 12.98 3.42 -13.92
CA TYR A 143 13.43 2.04 -13.78
C TYR A 143 13.40 1.23 -15.06
N GLY A 144 12.75 1.70 -16.12
CA GLY A 144 12.62 1.02 -17.42
C GLY A 144 13.90 1.02 -18.26
N ARG A 145 15.01 0.56 -17.66
CA ARG A 145 16.36 0.59 -18.27
C ARG A 145 16.48 -0.32 -19.50
N THR A 146 15.74 -1.42 -19.55
CA THR A 146 15.73 -2.35 -20.68
C THR A 146 14.33 -2.49 -21.26
N GLU A 147 14.23 -2.99 -22.50
CA GLU A 147 12.93 -3.26 -23.13
C GLU A 147 12.12 -4.34 -22.39
N GLU A 148 12.82 -5.30 -21.79
CA GLU A 148 12.20 -6.35 -20.98
C GLU A 148 11.55 -5.76 -19.73
N ILE A 149 12.28 -4.90 -18.99
CA ILE A 149 11.75 -4.22 -17.80
C ILE A 149 10.55 -3.34 -18.18
N ARG A 150 10.64 -2.59 -19.29
CA ARG A 150 9.51 -1.76 -19.75
C ARG A 150 8.27 -2.59 -20.07
N ARG A 151 8.44 -3.75 -20.73
CA ARG A 151 7.33 -4.67 -21.00
C ARG A 151 6.72 -5.27 -19.74
N ASP A 152 7.55 -5.62 -18.75
CA ASP A 152 7.06 -6.09 -17.46
C ASP A 152 6.26 -5.01 -16.73
N MET A 153 6.77 -3.77 -16.68
CA MET A 153 6.06 -2.65 -16.08
C MET A 153 4.73 -2.35 -16.77
N LYS A 154 4.63 -2.47 -18.09
CA LYS A 154 3.36 -2.33 -18.83
C LYS A 154 2.36 -3.42 -18.46
N ARG A 155 2.81 -4.69 -18.37
CA ARG A 155 1.93 -5.78 -17.88
C ARG A 155 1.42 -5.54 -16.47
N ARG A 156 2.26 -5.01 -15.59
CA ARG A 156 1.83 -4.63 -14.23
C ARG A 156 0.83 -3.49 -14.26
N TRP A 157 1.07 -2.49 -15.08
CA TRP A 157 0.12 -1.37 -15.26
C TRP A 157 -1.26 -1.88 -15.69
N ASP A 158 -1.33 -2.81 -16.66
CA ASP A 158 -2.59 -3.41 -17.09
C ASP A 158 -3.31 -4.12 -15.93
N LEU A 159 -2.57 -4.86 -15.08
CA LEU A 159 -3.13 -5.51 -13.88
C LEU A 159 -3.63 -4.49 -12.84
N TYR A 160 -2.91 -3.38 -12.63
CA TYR A 160 -3.36 -2.32 -11.72
C TYR A 160 -4.58 -1.59 -12.26
N SER A 161 -4.70 -1.41 -13.58
CA SER A 161 -5.90 -0.84 -14.21
C SER A 161 -7.12 -1.76 -14.02
N GLU A 162 -6.94 -3.07 -14.17
CA GLU A 162 -8.00 -4.05 -13.88
C GLU A 162 -8.40 -4.04 -12.39
N LEU A 163 -7.43 -3.94 -11.48
CA LEU A 163 -7.70 -3.81 -10.05
C LEU A 163 -8.44 -2.50 -9.73
N GLU A 164 -8.04 -1.39 -10.34
CA GLU A 164 -8.72 -0.10 -10.22
C GLU A 164 -10.18 -0.21 -10.63
N GLU A 165 -10.48 -0.81 -11.79
CA GLU A 165 -11.86 -1.04 -12.24
C GLU A 165 -12.68 -1.82 -11.20
N LYS A 166 -12.11 -2.89 -10.63
CA LYS A 166 -12.79 -3.69 -9.60
C LYS A 166 -13.03 -2.90 -8.31
N ILE A 167 -12.07 -2.08 -7.87
CA ILE A 167 -12.20 -1.24 -6.68
C ILE A 167 -13.32 -0.22 -6.86
N PHE A 168 -13.35 0.47 -8.01
CA PHE A 168 -14.27 1.58 -8.24
C PHE A 168 -15.65 1.16 -8.75
N ALA A 169 -15.80 -0.05 -9.31
CA ALA A 169 -17.09 -0.53 -9.83
C ALA A 169 -18.26 -0.38 -8.83
N PRO A 170 -18.14 -0.70 -7.54
CA PRO A 170 -19.22 -0.53 -6.56
C PRO A 170 -19.26 0.87 -5.92
N LEU A 171 -18.36 1.79 -6.26
CA LEU A 171 -18.20 3.06 -5.56
C LEU A 171 -18.93 4.21 -6.28
N PRO A 172 -19.44 5.22 -5.54
CA PRO A 172 -20.08 6.41 -6.11
C PRO A 172 -19.05 7.46 -6.57
N LEU A 173 -17.79 7.09 -6.77
CA LEU A 173 -16.71 8.00 -7.17
C LEU A 173 -15.85 7.36 -8.25
N GLN A 174 -15.09 8.20 -8.95
CA GLN A 174 -14.13 7.78 -9.97
C GLN A 174 -12.69 7.88 -9.45
N PRO A 175 -11.72 7.17 -10.07
CA PRO A 175 -10.32 7.23 -9.65
C PRO A 175 -9.74 8.66 -9.56
N GLY A 176 -10.20 9.59 -10.40
CA GLY A 176 -9.79 10.99 -10.40
C GLY A 176 -10.20 11.76 -9.14
N ASP A 177 -11.32 11.38 -8.53
CA ASP A 177 -11.85 12.08 -7.35
C ASP A 177 -10.94 11.92 -6.12
N LEU A 178 -10.05 10.92 -6.11
CA LEU A 178 -9.04 10.76 -5.06
C LEU A 178 -7.99 11.89 -5.04
N LEU A 179 -7.83 12.64 -6.15
CA LEU A 179 -6.88 13.76 -6.21
C LEU A 179 -7.28 14.91 -5.28
N ASP A 180 -8.58 15.02 -4.97
CA ASP A 180 -9.14 16.03 -4.09
C ASP A 180 -9.23 15.58 -2.62
N LEU A 181 -8.66 14.41 -2.29
CA LEU A 181 -8.67 13.89 -0.93
C LEU A 181 -7.78 14.76 -0.03
N GLU A 182 -8.38 15.37 0.97
CA GLU A 182 -7.63 16.06 2.01
C GLU A 182 -6.89 15.05 2.88
N VAL A 183 -5.57 15.21 2.98
CA VAL A 183 -4.70 14.35 3.78
C VAL A 183 -4.26 15.11 5.03
N GLU A 184 -4.60 14.58 6.20
CA GLU A 184 -4.13 15.16 7.44
C GLU A 184 -2.60 15.01 7.59
N PRO A 185 -1.91 16.01 8.15
CA PRO A 185 -0.49 15.89 8.44
C PRO A 185 -0.21 14.71 9.37
N CYS A 186 0.85 14.01 9.09
CA CYS A 186 1.37 12.96 9.96
C CYS A 186 1.90 13.50 11.28
#